data_71900db84c796606b2845fd286cf0b9e
#
_entry.id   71900db84c796606b2845fd286cf0b9e
#
_cell.length_a   1.000
_cell.length_b   1.000
_cell.length_c   1.000
_cell.angle_alpha   90.00
_cell.angle_beta   90.00
_cell.angle_gamma   90.00
#
_symmetry.space_group_name_H-M   'P 1'
#
loop_
_entity.id
_entity.type
_entity.pdbx_description
1 polymer ?
#
loop_
_entity_poly.entity_id
_entity_poly.type
_entity_poly.pdbx_seq_one_letter_code
_entity_poly.pdbx_strand_id
1 'polypeptide(L)'
;MKATARTERNQVCKLGKLLIFSKYVLFVFSVDINEKRKHIHIRDKKGKINRLCKFWIQPEIELANNHGFSKAEINEIKRLVTSNIELIKIQLKAFHAGKKVKSIIVS
;
A
#
# COMPACT_ATOMS: atom_id res chain seq x y z
N MET A 1 -12.42 -23.29 -22.86
CA MET A 1 -12.15 -22.83 -22.45
C MET A 1 -12.17 -22.37 -21.64
N LYS A 2 -12.00 -22.07 -21.50
CA LYS A 2 -11.95 -21.58 -20.70
C LYS A 2 -11.08 -20.88 -20.03
N ALA A 3 -10.27 -20.94 -19.95
CA ALA A 3 -9.02 -20.45 -19.42
C ALA A 3 -8.93 -18.95 -19.48
N THR A 4 -9.37 -18.43 -20.49
CA THR A 4 -9.37 -17.00 -20.73
C THR A 4 -10.05 -16.24 -19.60
N ALA A 5 -11.20 -16.70 -19.23
CA ALA A 5 -11.93 -16.03 -18.17
C ALA A 5 -11.13 -16.04 -16.88
N ARG A 6 -10.47 -17.14 -16.62
CA ARG A 6 -9.68 -17.22 -15.39
C ARG A 6 -8.53 -16.25 -15.40
N THR A 7 -7.92 -16.09 -16.54
CA THR A 7 -6.83 -15.14 -16.67
C THR A 7 -7.27 -13.75 -16.29
N GLU A 8 -8.42 -13.38 -16.72
CA GLU A 8 -8.96 -12.07 -16.40
C GLU A 8 -9.15 -11.89 -14.91
N ARG A 9 -9.67 -12.92 -14.25
CA ARG A 9 -9.84 -12.85 -12.82
C ARG A 9 -8.51 -12.67 -12.12
N ASN A 10 -7.51 -13.35 -12.59
CA ASN A 10 -6.19 -13.27 -11.98
C ASN A 10 -5.60 -11.88 -12.06
N GLN A 11 -6.01 -11.13 -13.05
CA GLN A 11 -5.50 -9.80 -13.24
C GLN A 11 -6.20 -8.76 -12.40
N VAL A 12 -7.31 -9.14 -11.83
CA VAL A 12 -8.17 -8.18 -11.20
C VAL A 12 -7.48 -7.45 -10.08
N CYS A 13 -6.85 -8.19 -9.20
CA CYS A 13 -6.33 -7.53 -8.02
C CYS A 13 -5.27 -8.35 -7.34
N LYS A 14 -4.04 -7.95 -7.53
CA LYS A 14 -2.94 -8.51 -6.77
C LYS A 14 -2.56 -7.49 -5.73
N LEU A 15 -2.27 -7.98 -4.54
CA LEU A 15 -1.85 -7.14 -3.44
C LEU A 15 -0.34 -7.25 -3.29
N GLY A 16 0.32 -6.10 -3.26
CA GLY A 16 1.75 -6.05 -3.04
C GLY A 16 2.05 -5.43 -1.69
N LYS A 17 2.62 -6.21 -0.78
CA LYS A 17 3.04 -5.68 0.51
C LYS A 17 4.40 -5.04 0.32
N LEU A 18 4.48 -3.76 0.62
CA LEU A 18 5.71 -3.00 0.41
C LEU A 18 6.58 -2.97 1.65
N LEU A 19 6.02 -2.56 2.77
CA LEU A 19 6.73 -2.45 4.04
C LEU A 19 5.87 -3.02 5.16
N ILE A 20 6.53 -3.62 6.14
CA ILE A 20 5.87 -4.17 7.32
C ILE A 20 6.48 -3.53 8.55
N PHE A 21 5.68 -2.82 9.32
CA PHE A 21 6.08 -2.24 10.60
C PHE A 21 5.52 -3.08 11.73
N SER A 22 5.87 -2.76 12.96
CA SER A 22 5.38 -3.54 14.10
C SER A 22 3.86 -3.50 14.21
N LYS A 23 3.23 -2.39 13.84
CA LYS A 23 1.78 -2.21 13.96
C LYS A 23 1.04 -2.15 12.65
N TYR A 24 1.71 -1.85 11.56
CA TYR A 24 1.08 -1.52 10.30
C TYR A 24 1.70 -2.24 9.14
N VAL A 25 0.91 -2.43 8.09
CA VAL A 25 1.41 -2.97 6.82
C VAL A 25 1.07 -1.96 5.73
N LEU A 26 2.07 -1.58 4.95
CA LEU A 26 1.89 -0.73 3.78
C LEU A 26 1.79 -1.62 2.55
N PHE A 27 0.76 -1.40 1.75
CA PHE A 27 0.53 -2.24 0.59
C PHE A 27 -0.13 -1.45 -0.54
N VAL A 28 -0.16 -2.06 -1.73
CA VAL A 28 -0.82 -1.51 -2.90
C VAL A 28 -1.55 -2.63 -3.64
N PHE A 29 -2.48 -2.25 -4.48
CA PHE A 29 -3.16 -3.19 -5.36
C PHE A 29 -2.66 -3.01 -6.79
N SER A 30 -2.69 -4.08 -7.57
CA SER A 30 -2.22 -4.00 -8.95
C SER A 30 -3.05 -3.02 -9.79
N VAL A 31 -4.31 -2.85 -9.46
CA VAL A 31 -5.16 -1.90 -10.18
C VAL A 31 -4.76 -0.46 -9.92
N ASP A 32 -4.00 -0.20 -8.87
CA ASP A 32 -3.55 1.15 -8.55
C ASP A 32 -2.62 1.73 -9.59
N ILE A 33 -2.06 0.91 -10.44
CA ILE A 33 -1.15 1.38 -11.49
C ILE A 33 -1.86 2.35 -12.44
N ASN A 34 -3.18 2.25 -12.54
CA ASN A 34 -3.96 3.10 -13.43
C ASN A 34 -4.30 4.45 -12.80
N GLU A 35 -3.98 4.63 -11.53
CA GLU A 35 -4.24 5.89 -10.86
C GLU A 35 -3.19 6.94 -11.25
N LYS A 36 -3.65 8.14 -11.56
CA LYS A 36 -2.72 9.20 -11.96
C LYS A 36 -1.85 9.65 -10.80
N ARG A 37 -2.41 9.65 -9.61
CA ARG A 37 -1.69 10.08 -8.43
C ARG A 37 -1.24 8.86 -7.65
N LYS A 38 0.05 8.76 -7.38
CA LYS A 38 0.60 7.62 -6.65
C LYS A 38 0.14 7.64 -5.21
N HIS A 39 -0.19 6.46 -4.71
CA HIS A 39 -0.69 6.31 -3.34
C HIS A 39 -0.35 4.95 -2.78
N ILE A 40 -0.50 4.83 -1.47
CA ILE A 40 -0.33 3.57 -0.75
C ILE A 40 -1.49 3.39 0.20
N HIS A 41 -1.73 2.15 0.57
CA HIS A 41 -2.72 1.78 1.57
C HIS A 41 -2.01 1.29 2.81
N ILE A 42 -2.58 1.54 3.96
CA ILE A 42 -2.03 1.10 5.23
C ILE A 42 -3.13 0.41 6.03
N ARG A 43 -2.84 -0.76 6.57
CA ARG A 43 -3.77 -1.46 7.43
C ARG A 43 -3.11 -1.86 8.73
N ASP A 44 -3.93 -2.21 9.69
CA ASP A 44 -3.47 -2.74 10.96
C ASP A 44 -2.80 -4.10 10.70
N LYS A 45 -1.63 -4.31 11.28
CA LYS A 45 -0.91 -5.55 11.05
C LYS A 45 -1.65 -6.76 11.58
N LYS A 46 -2.31 -6.61 12.71
CA LYS A 46 -3.02 -7.73 13.32
C LYS A 46 -4.27 -8.14 12.56
N GLY A 47 -4.84 -7.20 11.82
CA GLY A 47 -5.98 -7.50 10.97
C GLY A 47 -7.29 -7.82 11.68
N LYS A 48 -7.32 -7.69 13.00
CA LYS A 48 -8.53 -8.01 13.76
C LYS A 48 -9.61 -6.97 13.60
N ILE A 49 -9.20 -5.74 13.42
CA ILE A 49 -10.11 -4.62 13.24
C ILE A 49 -9.87 -4.10 11.85
N ASN A 50 -10.95 -3.92 11.10
CA ASN A 50 -10.83 -3.41 9.74
C ASN A 50 -10.50 -1.93 9.78
N ARG A 51 -9.24 -1.63 10.04
CA ARG A 51 -8.76 -0.26 9.99
C ARG A 51 -7.88 -0.13 8.76
N LEU A 52 -8.16 0.87 7.98
CA LEU A 52 -7.53 1.06 6.69
C LEU A 52 -7.43 2.54 6.39
N CYS A 53 -6.29 2.98 5.87
CA CYS A 53 -6.20 4.34 5.38
C CYS A 53 -5.41 4.35 4.08
N LYS A 54 -5.51 5.47 3.38
CA LYS A 54 -4.85 5.67 2.09
C LYS A 54 -4.12 6.99 2.15
N PHE A 55 -2.87 6.99 1.72
CA PHE A 55 -2.05 8.20 1.66
C PHE A 55 -1.60 8.46 0.24
N TRP A 56 -1.74 9.69 -0.21
CA TRP A 56 -1.07 10.14 -1.41
C TRP A 56 0.41 10.31 -1.08
N ILE A 57 1.27 9.95 -2.02
CA ILE A 57 2.71 10.14 -1.83
C ILE A 57 3.31 11.08 -2.85
N GLN A 58 2.51 11.59 -3.76
CA GLN A 58 2.90 12.58 -4.77
C GLN A 58 1.79 13.59 -4.92
N PRO A 59 2.10 14.84 -5.16
CA PRO A 59 3.42 15.47 -5.05
C PRO A 59 3.87 15.58 -3.60
N GLU A 60 2.93 15.45 -2.67
CA GLU A 60 3.21 15.52 -1.24
C GLU A 60 2.54 14.36 -0.53
N ILE A 61 3.01 14.07 0.65
CA ILE A 61 2.43 13.01 1.47
C ILE A 61 1.20 13.58 2.17
N GLU A 62 0.02 13.06 1.80
CA GLU A 62 -1.25 13.56 2.30
C GLU A 62 -2.21 12.41 2.58
N LEU A 63 -2.94 12.51 3.67
CA LEU A 63 -4.00 11.54 3.95
C LEU A 63 -5.12 11.70 2.92
N ALA A 64 -5.43 10.63 2.21
CA ALA A 64 -6.50 10.64 1.23
C ALA A 64 -7.80 10.11 1.84
N ASN A 65 -7.69 9.12 2.71
CA ASN A 65 -8.87 8.46 3.25
C ASN A 65 -8.48 7.74 4.53
N ASN A 66 -9.41 7.68 5.48
CA ASN A 66 -9.18 7.01 6.74
C ASN A 66 -10.43 6.28 7.20
N HIS A 67 -10.24 5.01 7.50
CA HIS A 67 -11.28 4.15 8.07
C HIS A 67 -10.76 3.57 9.37
N GLY A 68 -11.16 4.16 10.47
CA GLY A 68 -10.98 3.56 11.77
C GLY A 68 -9.71 3.88 12.55
N PHE A 69 -8.74 4.57 11.96
CA PHE A 69 -7.56 4.96 12.72
C PHE A 69 -7.83 6.28 13.47
N SER A 70 -7.29 6.39 14.67
CA SER A 70 -7.38 7.61 15.44
C SER A 70 -6.44 8.67 14.85
N LYS A 71 -6.65 9.92 15.28
CA LYS A 71 -5.80 11.00 14.83
C LYS A 71 -4.34 10.75 15.21
N ALA A 72 -4.11 10.24 16.40
CA ALA A 72 -2.75 9.93 16.86
C ALA A 72 -2.12 8.85 15.99
N GLU A 73 -2.90 7.83 15.63
CA GLU A 73 -2.41 6.77 14.76
C GLU A 73 -2.10 7.28 13.37
N ILE A 74 -2.96 8.14 12.84
CA ILE A 74 -2.73 8.73 11.51
C ILE A 74 -1.43 9.56 11.54
N ASN A 75 -1.20 10.31 12.60
CA ASN A 75 0.03 11.08 12.71
C ASN A 75 1.26 10.17 12.77
N GLU A 76 1.15 9.07 13.49
CA GLU A 76 2.22 8.09 13.57
C GLU A 76 2.49 7.46 12.20
N ILE A 77 1.43 7.07 11.51
CA ILE A 77 1.53 6.48 10.17
C ILE A 77 2.19 7.48 9.22
N LYS A 78 1.79 8.74 9.28
CA LYS A 78 2.37 9.75 8.40
C LYS A 78 3.86 9.90 8.64
N ARG A 79 4.29 9.85 9.91
CA ARG A 79 5.72 9.90 10.21
C ARG A 79 6.46 8.70 9.63
N LEU A 80 5.87 7.51 9.75
CA LEU A 80 6.49 6.31 9.20
C LEU A 80 6.60 6.39 7.68
N VAL A 81 5.56 6.86 7.03
CA VAL A 81 5.57 7.03 5.58
C VAL A 81 6.63 8.03 5.18
N THR A 82 6.68 9.16 5.85
CA THR A 82 7.65 10.21 5.54
C THR A 82 9.08 9.73 5.73
N SER A 83 9.34 9.03 6.83
CA SER A 83 10.68 8.54 7.13
C SER A 83 11.16 7.49 6.16
N ASN A 84 10.24 6.79 5.51
CA ASN A 84 10.58 5.68 4.64
C ASN A 84 10.19 5.93 3.19
N ILE A 85 10.00 7.20 2.82
CA ILE A 85 9.41 7.53 1.52
C ILE A 85 10.25 7.04 0.34
N GLU A 86 11.58 7.10 0.45
CA GLU A 86 12.42 6.65 -0.64
C GLU A 86 12.28 5.15 -0.86
N LEU A 87 12.26 4.41 0.22
CA LEU A 87 12.09 2.97 0.17
C LEU A 87 10.71 2.61 -0.39
N ILE A 88 9.69 3.35 0.02
CA ILE A 88 8.34 3.15 -0.49
C ILE A 88 8.30 3.38 -2.00
N LYS A 89 8.94 4.44 -2.46
CA LYS A 89 8.96 4.76 -3.89
C LYS A 89 9.65 3.67 -4.70
N ILE A 90 10.75 3.14 -4.18
CA ILE A 90 11.47 2.06 -4.86
C ILE A 90 10.60 0.83 -4.98
N GLN A 91 9.97 0.42 -3.87
CA GLN A 91 9.10 -0.74 -3.86
C GLN A 91 7.90 -0.55 -4.77
N LEU A 92 7.29 0.63 -4.72
CA LEU A 92 6.12 0.94 -5.52
C LEU A 92 6.45 0.92 -7.00
N LYS A 93 7.58 1.50 -7.38
CA LYS A 93 8.01 1.51 -8.77
C LYS A 93 8.24 0.10 -9.27
N ALA A 94 8.89 -0.73 -8.47
CA ALA A 94 9.14 -2.12 -8.85
C ALA A 94 7.82 -2.88 -9.03
N PHE A 95 6.89 -2.68 -8.11
CA PHE A 95 5.60 -3.35 -8.19
C PHE A 95 4.83 -2.94 -9.44
N HIS A 96 4.80 -1.65 -9.75
CA HIS A 96 4.09 -1.16 -10.92
C HIS A 96 4.78 -1.53 -12.23
N ALA A 97 6.07 -1.89 -12.16
CA ALA A 97 6.78 -2.38 -13.34
C ALA A 97 6.57 -3.88 -13.54
N GLY A 98 5.74 -4.50 -12.71
CA GLY A 98 5.44 -5.91 -12.84
C GLY A 98 6.45 -6.83 -12.19
N LYS A 99 7.40 -6.29 -11.44
CA LYS A 99 8.41 -7.08 -10.78
C LYS A 99 7.87 -7.66 -9.48
N LYS A 100 8.40 -8.80 -9.10
CA LYS A 100 8.08 -9.38 -7.80
C LYS A 100 8.69 -8.51 -6.73
N VAL A 101 7.86 -8.09 -5.79
CA VAL A 101 8.30 -7.24 -4.70
C VAL A 101 8.23 -8.03 -3.41
N LYS A 102 9.34 -8.09 -2.69
CA LYS A 102 9.37 -8.68 -1.36
C LYS A 102 9.14 -7.58 -0.35
N SER A 103 8.26 -7.85 0.61
CA SER A 103 8.02 -6.88 1.67
C SER A 103 9.27 -6.72 2.52
N ILE A 104 9.51 -5.51 2.98
CA ILE A 104 10.66 -5.19 3.82
C ILE A 104 10.16 -4.94 5.22
N ILE A 105 10.76 -5.60 6.19
CA ILE A 105 10.39 -5.41 7.59
C ILE A 105 11.22 -4.26 8.14
N VAL A 106 10.52 -3.26 8.66
CA VAL A 106 11.16 -2.07 9.19
C VAL A 106 11.04 -2.09 10.71
N SER A 107 12.17 -2.04 11.40
CA SER A 107 12.17 -2.03 12.87
C SER A 107 11.96 -0.64 13.43
#